data_ed3b3ba35c40dbef185b12a883fb1fce
#
_entry.id   ed3b3ba35c40dbef185b12a883fb1fce
#
_cell.length_a   1.000
_cell.length_b   1.000
_cell.length_c   1.000
_cell.angle_alpha   90.00
_cell.angle_beta   90.00
_cell.angle_gamma   90.00
#
_symmetry.space_group_name_H-M   'P 1'
#
loop_
_entity.id
_entity.type
_entity.pdbx_description
1 polymer ?
#
loop_
_entity_poly.entity_id
_entity_poly.type
_entity_poly.pdbx_seq_one_letter_code
_entity_poly.pdbx_strand_id
1 'polypeptide(L)'
;MAGVKEYKCPSCGGVLEFDSTLQKMKCPYCGTELEVEALEAYDAHLNDETPDDMTWDNVQGSDWEEEETAGLRTYICESCGGEIMTDESTAASNCPFCGNPVVMMNQFSGQLKPDYVIPFKLDKEAAKEAYRKHLKGKILLPKSFHDENHIDEIKGVYVPFWLFGAHADASFRYNGTKKAVWDDGNYIYTRTSYYSIFRKGELRFEHVPVDGSTKMADDLMESIEPFDFSEAVDFRTAYLSGYFADRFDISQDDSINRANARIRQSISDTFRGTVHGYQTLEEQDGNVRLTDRNASYALYPVWLLNTTWHDKNFTFAMNAQTGRLVGDLPTDNKKMILFMVGLSLIFMAIIFLFFYLRA
;
A
#
# COMPACT_ATOMS: atom_id res chain seq x y z
N MET A 1 14.90 41.57 29.14
CA MET A 1 15.97 41.78 28.18
C MET A 1 15.99 40.54 27.29
N ALA A 2 15.65 40.68 26.03
CA ALA A 2 15.78 39.58 25.09
C ALA A 2 17.30 39.30 24.92
N GLY A 3 17.79 38.18 25.42
CA GLY A 3 19.16 37.75 25.19
C GLY A 3 19.39 37.53 23.69
N VAL A 4 20.58 37.84 23.22
CA VAL A 4 20.99 37.54 21.85
C VAL A 4 21.00 36.03 21.75
N LYS A 5 20.18 35.47 20.84
CA LYS A 5 20.07 34.01 20.60
C LYS A 5 21.28 33.57 19.78
N GLU A 6 22.06 32.64 20.33
CA GLU A 6 23.17 32.02 19.62
C GLU A 6 22.65 30.83 18.81
N TYR A 7 22.90 30.85 17.51
CA TYR A 7 22.56 29.74 16.63
C TYR A 7 23.76 28.82 16.42
N LYS A 8 23.53 27.51 16.52
CA LYS A 8 24.55 26.48 16.29
C LYS A 8 24.46 25.93 14.87
N CYS A 9 25.61 25.69 14.29
CA CYS A 9 25.70 25.10 12.95
C CYS A 9 25.16 23.66 12.96
N PRO A 10 24.14 23.34 12.13
CA PRO A 10 23.58 21.98 12.07
C PRO A 10 24.57 20.94 11.54
N SER A 11 25.64 21.37 10.86
CA SER A 11 26.63 20.45 10.28
C SER A 11 27.79 20.10 11.23
N CYS A 12 28.20 21.01 12.11
CA CYS A 12 29.37 20.79 12.98
C CYS A 12 29.19 21.26 14.44
N GLY A 13 28.03 21.85 14.79
CA GLY A 13 27.76 22.34 16.14
C GLY A 13 28.47 23.64 16.53
N GLY A 14 29.30 24.23 15.65
CA GLY A 14 29.96 25.52 15.88
C GLY A 14 28.99 26.70 15.86
N VAL A 15 29.35 27.80 16.51
CA VAL A 15 28.53 29.02 16.49
C VAL A 15 28.51 29.62 15.09
N LEU A 16 27.33 30.05 14.64
CA LEU A 16 27.10 30.69 13.36
C LEU A 16 27.25 32.21 13.50
N GLU A 17 27.84 32.84 12.50
CA GLU A 17 27.99 34.29 12.41
C GLU A 17 27.24 34.82 11.17
N PHE A 18 26.67 36.04 11.26
CA PHE A 18 26.01 36.68 10.13
C PHE A 18 27.05 37.27 9.18
N ASP A 19 27.08 36.83 7.94
CA ASP A 19 27.92 37.41 6.88
C ASP A 19 27.11 38.44 6.09
N SER A 20 27.45 39.72 6.32
CA SER A 20 26.77 40.85 5.70
C SER A 20 26.95 40.91 4.17
N THR A 21 28.00 40.30 3.63
CA THR A 21 28.27 40.27 2.19
C THR A 21 27.36 39.27 1.49
N LEU A 22 27.16 38.10 2.13
CA LEU A 22 26.32 37.02 1.62
C LEU A 22 24.86 37.19 2.05
N GLN A 23 24.57 38.04 3.02
CA GLN A 23 23.26 38.17 3.65
C GLN A 23 22.73 36.89 4.24
N LYS A 24 23.66 36.04 4.78
CA LYS A 24 23.40 34.67 5.30
C LYS A 24 24.14 34.45 6.61
N MET A 25 23.70 33.46 7.36
CA MET A 25 24.46 32.91 8.48
C MET A 25 25.55 31.99 7.93
N LYS A 26 26.79 32.14 8.39
CA LYS A 26 27.94 31.36 7.97
C LYS A 26 28.64 30.73 9.18
N CYS A 27 29.04 29.48 9.02
CA CYS A 27 29.86 28.82 10.03
C CYS A 27 31.36 29.07 9.76
N PRO A 28 32.11 29.74 10.67
CA PRO A 28 33.53 29.98 10.48
C PRO A 28 34.36 28.70 10.51
N TYR A 29 33.83 27.60 11.07
CA TYR A 29 34.56 26.35 11.24
C TYR A 29 34.44 25.40 10.04
N CYS A 30 33.22 25.23 9.50
CA CYS A 30 32.99 24.28 8.41
C CYS A 30 32.55 24.93 7.09
N GLY A 31 32.34 26.25 7.09
CA GLY A 31 31.93 27.00 5.90
C GLY A 31 30.47 26.84 5.49
N THR A 32 29.65 26.18 6.30
CA THR A 32 28.21 26.04 6.03
C THR A 32 27.53 27.42 6.01
N GLU A 33 26.74 27.66 4.97
CA GLU A 33 25.97 28.88 4.77
C GLU A 33 24.47 28.56 4.84
N LEU A 34 23.71 29.39 5.57
CA LEU A 34 22.27 29.19 5.82
C LEU A 34 21.52 30.50 5.71
N GLU A 35 20.34 30.47 5.11
CA GLU A 35 19.39 31.58 5.18
C GLU A 35 18.92 31.75 6.63
N VAL A 36 18.66 32.97 7.05
CA VAL A 36 18.24 33.26 8.44
C VAL A 36 16.92 32.56 8.76
N GLU A 37 15.96 32.63 7.86
CA GLU A 37 14.64 32.02 8.00
C GLU A 37 14.73 30.48 8.08
N ALA A 38 15.63 29.88 7.28
CA ALA A 38 15.86 28.44 7.32
C ALA A 38 16.48 28.00 8.65
N LEU A 39 17.36 28.82 9.22
CA LEU A 39 17.99 28.55 10.51
C LEU A 39 16.99 28.71 11.67
N GLU A 40 16.13 29.72 11.61
CA GLU A 40 15.07 29.94 12.60
C GLU A 40 14.07 28.76 12.58
N ALA A 41 13.66 28.31 11.41
CA ALA A 41 12.80 27.12 11.26
C ALA A 41 13.45 25.85 11.79
N TYR A 42 14.76 25.66 11.51
CA TYR A 42 15.53 24.54 12.04
C TYR A 42 15.65 24.57 13.56
N ASP A 43 15.93 25.74 14.14
CA ASP A 43 16.06 25.91 15.59
C ASP A 43 14.70 25.74 16.29
N ALA A 44 13.63 26.24 15.67
CA ALA A 44 12.27 26.01 16.17
C ALA A 44 11.93 24.50 16.19
N HIS A 45 12.34 23.76 15.17
CA HIS A 45 12.15 22.30 15.13
C HIS A 45 12.96 21.56 16.20
N LEU A 46 14.22 21.98 16.46
CA LEU A 46 15.04 21.37 17.51
C LEU A 46 14.49 21.63 18.93
N ASN A 47 13.78 22.73 19.11
CA ASN A 47 13.15 23.10 20.38
C ASN A 47 11.69 22.64 20.46
N ASP A 48 11.11 22.10 19.38
CA ASP A 48 9.79 21.52 19.36
C ASP A 48 9.89 20.06 19.87
N GLU A 49 9.90 19.92 21.20
CA GLU A 49 9.90 18.62 21.88
C GLU A 49 8.54 17.92 21.82
N THR A 50 7.59 18.44 21.01
CA THR A 50 6.29 17.79 20.87
C THR A 50 6.47 16.46 20.16
N PRO A 51 6.07 15.34 20.81
CA PRO A 51 6.12 14.04 20.17
C PRO A 51 5.14 13.98 18.97
N ASP A 52 5.33 13.01 18.10
CA ASP A 52 4.34 12.64 17.09
C ASP A 52 2.95 12.54 17.74
N ASP A 53 1.97 13.24 17.19
CA ASP A 53 0.55 13.10 17.55
C ASP A 53 -0.20 12.54 16.35
N MET A 54 -0.23 11.22 16.26
CA MET A 54 -0.94 10.47 15.24
C MET A 54 -2.06 9.63 15.86
N THR A 55 -2.74 10.18 16.89
CA THR A 55 -3.93 9.57 17.50
C THR A 55 -5.15 9.77 16.61
N TRP A 56 -6.19 8.94 16.79
CA TRP A 56 -7.43 9.03 16.01
C TRP A 56 -8.64 9.03 16.94
N ASP A 57 -9.67 9.72 16.52
CA ASP A 57 -10.97 9.64 17.19
C ASP A 57 -11.71 8.38 16.73
N ASN A 58 -12.53 7.80 17.61
CA ASN A 58 -13.32 6.61 17.25
C ASN A 58 -14.36 6.96 16.16
N VAL A 59 -14.52 6.07 15.20
CA VAL A 59 -15.60 6.18 14.21
C VAL A 59 -16.95 6.11 14.93
N GLN A 60 -17.76 7.12 14.73
CA GLN A 60 -19.18 7.05 14.98
C GLN A 60 -19.84 6.50 13.72
N GLY A 61 -19.78 5.18 13.54
CA GLY A 61 -20.49 4.54 12.44
C GLY A 61 -22.00 4.61 12.64
N SER A 62 -22.77 4.54 11.58
CA SER A 62 -24.22 4.42 11.66
C SER A 62 -24.62 3.00 12.03
N ASP A 63 -25.65 2.86 12.87
CA ASP A 63 -26.28 1.59 13.14
C ASP A 63 -27.16 1.17 11.95
N TRP A 64 -27.36 -0.15 11.82
CA TRP A 64 -28.28 -0.70 10.84
C TRP A 64 -29.74 -0.43 11.26
N GLU A 65 -30.58 -0.02 10.32
CA GLU A 65 -32.02 0.01 10.53
C GLU A 65 -32.64 -1.40 10.40
N GLU A 66 -33.67 -1.71 11.15
CA GLU A 66 -34.31 -3.05 11.12
C GLU A 66 -34.77 -3.43 9.70
N GLU A 67 -35.27 -2.46 8.93
CA GLU A 67 -35.72 -2.67 7.55
C GLU A 67 -34.57 -3.03 6.61
N GLU A 68 -33.37 -2.51 6.83
CA GLU A 68 -32.16 -2.78 6.01
C GLU A 68 -31.63 -4.20 6.25
N THR A 69 -31.76 -4.70 7.48
CA THR A 69 -31.28 -6.04 7.85
C THR A 69 -32.23 -7.15 7.44
N ALA A 70 -33.55 -6.86 7.29
CA ALA A 70 -34.57 -7.83 6.94
C ALA A 70 -34.31 -8.56 5.61
N GLY A 71 -33.61 -7.90 4.66
CA GLY A 71 -33.24 -8.45 3.35
C GLY A 71 -31.83 -9.05 3.26
N LEU A 72 -31.13 -9.18 4.40
CA LEU A 72 -29.75 -9.69 4.42
C LEU A 72 -29.66 -11.10 4.99
N ARG A 73 -28.76 -11.89 4.42
CA ARG A 73 -28.38 -13.22 4.92
C ARG A 73 -26.90 -13.21 5.28
N THR A 74 -26.59 -13.80 6.43
CA THR A 74 -25.23 -13.97 6.91
C THR A 74 -24.85 -15.44 6.91
N TYR A 75 -23.67 -15.74 6.42
CA TYR A 75 -23.07 -17.06 6.38
C TYR A 75 -21.75 -17.04 7.15
N ILE A 76 -21.45 -18.14 7.82
CA ILE A 76 -20.15 -18.35 8.47
C ILE A 76 -19.43 -19.53 7.83
N CYS A 77 -18.14 -19.38 7.63
CA CYS A 77 -17.25 -20.46 7.21
C CYS A 77 -16.57 -21.06 8.44
N GLU A 78 -16.93 -22.29 8.81
CA GLU A 78 -16.31 -22.99 9.96
C GLU A 78 -14.81 -23.26 9.77
N SER A 79 -14.33 -23.29 8.52
CA SER A 79 -12.93 -23.58 8.23
C SER A 79 -12.00 -22.38 8.41
N CYS A 80 -12.40 -21.17 7.99
CA CYS A 80 -11.55 -19.97 8.07
C CYS A 80 -12.14 -18.87 8.95
N GLY A 81 -13.36 -19.07 9.50
CA GLY A 81 -14.06 -18.11 10.33
C GLY A 81 -14.57 -16.87 9.57
N GLY A 82 -14.58 -16.89 8.23
CA GLY A 82 -15.09 -15.76 7.42
C GLY A 82 -16.61 -15.61 7.61
N GLU A 83 -17.06 -14.39 7.86
CA GLU A 83 -18.48 -14.02 7.91
C GLU A 83 -18.84 -13.26 6.65
N ILE A 84 -19.82 -13.77 5.91
CA ILE A 84 -20.18 -13.30 4.57
C ILE A 84 -21.61 -12.82 4.60
N MET A 85 -21.86 -11.61 4.13
CA MET A 85 -23.19 -11.06 3.94
C MET A 85 -23.59 -11.15 2.47
N THR A 86 -24.86 -11.41 2.22
CA THR A 86 -25.48 -11.40 0.89
C THR A 86 -26.90 -10.85 1.00
N ASP A 87 -27.46 -10.48 -0.14
CA ASP A 87 -28.91 -10.25 -0.22
C ASP A 87 -29.70 -11.57 -0.21
N GLU A 88 -31.03 -11.51 -0.09
CA GLU A 88 -31.88 -12.71 -0.08
C GLU A 88 -31.81 -13.54 -1.35
N SER A 89 -31.51 -12.93 -2.49
CA SER A 89 -31.47 -13.59 -3.79
C SER A 89 -30.15 -14.33 -4.04
N THR A 90 -29.09 -13.97 -3.32
CA THR A 90 -27.76 -14.52 -3.47
C THR A 90 -27.50 -15.60 -2.43
N ALA A 91 -27.37 -16.86 -2.85
CA ALA A 91 -27.07 -17.98 -1.97
C ALA A 91 -25.55 -18.26 -1.96
N ALA A 92 -24.96 -18.31 -0.77
CA ALA A 92 -23.58 -18.75 -0.60
C ALA A 92 -23.55 -20.25 -0.30
N SER A 93 -22.98 -21.04 -1.17
CA SER A 93 -22.69 -22.46 -0.92
C SER A 93 -21.27 -22.69 -0.42
N ASN A 94 -20.32 -21.90 -0.92
CA ASN A 94 -18.90 -22.02 -0.63
C ASN A 94 -18.31 -20.66 -0.27
N CYS A 95 -17.38 -20.68 0.67
CA CYS A 95 -16.63 -19.51 1.10
C CYS A 95 -15.83 -18.90 -0.07
N PRO A 96 -15.88 -17.58 -0.29
CA PRO A 96 -15.08 -16.94 -1.33
C PRO A 96 -13.58 -16.91 -1.01
N PHE A 97 -13.20 -17.07 0.28
CA PHE A 97 -11.81 -16.99 0.73
C PHE A 97 -11.07 -18.33 0.71
N CYS A 98 -11.69 -19.41 1.18
CA CYS A 98 -11.04 -20.72 1.27
C CYS A 98 -11.69 -21.84 0.45
N GLY A 99 -12.82 -21.55 -0.22
CA GLY A 99 -13.53 -22.52 -1.05
C GLY A 99 -14.39 -23.53 -0.29
N ASN A 100 -14.28 -23.63 1.05
CA ASN A 100 -15.02 -24.58 1.87
C ASN A 100 -16.50 -24.22 2.00
N PRO A 101 -17.40 -25.20 2.30
CA PRO A 101 -18.81 -24.94 2.52
C PRO A 101 -19.05 -23.91 3.64
N VAL A 102 -20.10 -23.13 3.49
CA VAL A 102 -20.55 -22.15 4.50
C VAL A 102 -21.91 -22.54 5.06
N VAL A 103 -22.17 -22.09 6.30
CA VAL A 103 -23.44 -22.33 7.02
C VAL A 103 -24.15 -21.01 7.20
N MET A 104 -25.45 -20.97 6.92
CA MET A 104 -26.27 -19.78 7.14
C MET A 104 -26.48 -19.54 8.63
N MET A 105 -26.24 -18.30 9.06
CA MET A 105 -26.56 -17.83 10.42
C MET A 105 -27.98 -17.28 10.47
N ASN A 106 -28.65 -17.54 11.57
CA ASN A 106 -30.04 -17.09 11.75
C ASN A 106 -30.19 -15.66 12.31
N GLN A 107 -29.08 -15.01 12.66
CA GLN A 107 -29.12 -13.65 13.24
C GLN A 107 -28.04 -12.79 12.64
N PHE A 108 -28.47 -11.65 12.12
CA PHE A 108 -27.62 -10.51 11.84
C PHE A 108 -27.38 -9.79 13.18
N SER A 109 -26.16 -9.78 13.69
CA SER A 109 -25.86 -9.13 14.98
C SER A 109 -24.87 -7.97 14.80
N GLY A 110 -25.36 -6.79 15.13
CA GLY A 110 -24.70 -5.59 15.66
C GLY A 110 -23.26 -5.29 15.25
N GLN A 111 -23.01 -5.02 13.98
CA GLN A 111 -21.76 -4.38 13.54
C GLN A 111 -22.10 -3.06 12.85
N LEU A 112 -21.08 -2.19 12.72
CA LEU A 112 -21.22 -0.93 12.00
C LEU A 112 -21.70 -1.18 10.57
N LYS A 113 -22.61 -0.34 10.12
CA LYS A 113 -23.04 -0.26 8.73
C LYS A 113 -21.93 0.45 7.92
N PRO A 114 -21.61 0.00 6.70
CA PRO A 114 -20.72 0.75 5.83
C PRO A 114 -21.27 2.15 5.55
N ASP A 115 -20.39 3.15 5.56
CA ASP A 115 -20.73 4.50 5.14
C ASP A 115 -20.77 4.59 3.61
N TYR A 116 -19.80 3.95 2.95
CA TYR A 116 -19.61 4.02 1.51
C TYR A 116 -19.45 2.65 0.87
N VAL A 117 -19.74 2.61 -0.42
CA VAL A 117 -19.43 1.46 -1.29
C VAL A 117 -18.90 1.98 -2.63
N ILE A 118 -17.87 1.34 -3.15
CA ILE A 118 -17.48 1.50 -4.55
C ILE A 118 -18.17 0.40 -5.35
N PRO A 119 -19.12 0.72 -6.26
CA PRO A 119 -19.84 -0.29 -7.03
C PRO A 119 -18.91 -1.08 -7.96
N PHE A 120 -19.25 -2.34 -8.23
CA PHE A 120 -18.58 -3.12 -9.27
C PHE A 120 -18.75 -2.44 -10.64
N LYS A 121 -17.64 -2.24 -11.36
CA LYS A 121 -17.59 -1.63 -12.69
C LYS A 121 -17.31 -2.67 -13.77
N LEU A 122 -16.43 -3.61 -13.48
CA LEU A 122 -16.10 -4.73 -14.34
C LEU A 122 -16.92 -5.95 -13.93
N ASP A 123 -17.55 -6.59 -14.90
CA ASP A 123 -18.35 -7.78 -14.69
C ASP A 123 -17.52 -9.06 -14.56
N LYS A 124 -18.19 -10.17 -14.33
CA LYS A 124 -17.57 -11.49 -14.16
C LYS A 124 -16.80 -11.94 -15.40
N GLU A 125 -17.28 -11.62 -16.59
CA GLU A 125 -16.60 -12.01 -17.83
C GLU A 125 -15.31 -11.23 -18.06
N ALA A 126 -15.30 -9.94 -17.72
CA ALA A 126 -14.08 -9.13 -17.73
C ALA A 126 -13.05 -9.66 -16.73
N ALA A 127 -13.49 -10.12 -15.55
CA ALA A 127 -12.59 -10.73 -14.57
C ALA A 127 -11.98 -12.05 -15.07
N LYS A 128 -12.78 -12.90 -15.71
CA LYS A 128 -12.29 -14.14 -16.33
C LYS A 128 -11.29 -13.85 -17.46
N GLU A 129 -11.55 -12.85 -18.28
CA GLU A 129 -10.63 -12.45 -19.35
C GLU A 129 -9.31 -11.92 -18.79
N ALA A 130 -9.36 -11.08 -17.77
CA ALA A 130 -8.17 -10.58 -17.08
C ALA A 130 -7.34 -11.74 -16.51
N TYR A 131 -7.98 -12.74 -15.89
CA TYR A 131 -7.32 -13.95 -15.38
C TYR A 131 -6.67 -14.75 -16.51
N ARG A 132 -7.40 -15.06 -17.60
CA ARG A 132 -6.82 -15.75 -18.77
C ARG A 132 -5.62 -15.01 -19.35
N LYS A 133 -5.70 -13.68 -19.44
CA LYS A 133 -4.60 -12.81 -19.88
C LYS A 133 -3.39 -12.90 -18.95
N HIS A 134 -3.63 -12.94 -17.64
CA HIS A 134 -2.57 -13.10 -16.62
C HIS A 134 -1.84 -14.44 -16.75
N LEU A 135 -2.55 -15.52 -17.13
CA LEU A 135 -1.96 -16.83 -17.34
C LEU A 135 -1.24 -17.00 -18.69
N LYS A 136 -1.50 -16.11 -19.65
CA LYS A 136 -0.96 -16.25 -21.01
C LYS A 136 0.56 -16.28 -21.03
N GLY A 137 1.13 -17.27 -21.72
CA GLY A 137 2.59 -17.44 -21.85
C GLY A 137 3.29 -18.11 -20.66
N LYS A 138 2.56 -18.48 -19.61
CA LYS A 138 3.10 -19.15 -18.43
C LYS A 138 3.09 -20.68 -18.61
N ILE A 139 4.02 -21.20 -19.43
CA ILE A 139 4.07 -22.60 -19.88
C ILE A 139 4.34 -23.62 -18.75
N LEU A 140 4.93 -23.17 -17.64
CA LEU A 140 5.27 -24.03 -16.49
C LEU A 140 4.12 -24.16 -15.48
N LEU A 141 2.98 -23.51 -15.75
CA LEU A 141 1.82 -23.50 -14.85
C LEU A 141 1.10 -24.87 -14.91
N PRO A 142 0.59 -25.39 -13.77
CA PRO A 142 -0.26 -26.59 -13.73
C PRO A 142 -1.53 -26.43 -14.59
N LYS A 143 -2.06 -27.57 -15.10
CA LYS A 143 -3.25 -27.51 -15.97
C LYS A 143 -4.51 -27.05 -15.24
N SER A 144 -4.63 -27.33 -13.94
CA SER A 144 -5.77 -26.91 -13.11
C SER A 144 -6.05 -25.42 -13.15
N PHE A 145 -5.02 -24.58 -13.34
CA PHE A 145 -5.17 -23.12 -13.43
C PHE A 145 -5.80 -22.64 -14.75
N HIS A 146 -5.82 -23.49 -15.78
CA HIS A 146 -6.41 -23.24 -17.09
C HIS A 146 -7.79 -23.90 -17.27
N ASP A 147 -8.32 -24.56 -16.24
CA ASP A 147 -9.60 -25.24 -16.32
C ASP A 147 -10.74 -24.21 -16.32
N GLU A 148 -11.56 -24.19 -17.36
CA GLU A 148 -12.65 -23.24 -17.52
C GLU A 148 -13.71 -23.41 -16.43
N ASN A 149 -14.01 -24.64 -15.98
CA ASN A 149 -14.96 -24.84 -14.87
C ASN A 149 -14.45 -24.19 -13.59
N HIS A 150 -13.13 -24.23 -13.37
CA HIS A 150 -12.52 -23.57 -12.22
C HIS A 150 -12.51 -22.06 -12.36
N ILE A 151 -12.24 -21.53 -13.57
CA ILE A 151 -12.31 -20.08 -13.85
C ILE A 151 -13.73 -19.54 -13.62
N ASP A 152 -14.74 -20.37 -13.84
CA ASP A 152 -16.15 -20.02 -13.58
C ASP A 152 -16.49 -19.86 -12.09
N GLU A 153 -15.64 -20.36 -11.19
CA GLU A 153 -15.78 -20.19 -9.73
C GLU A 153 -15.39 -18.81 -9.22
N ILE A 154 -14.92 -17.90 -10.11
CA ILE A 154 -14.58 -16.52 -9.73
C ILE A 154 -15.78 -15.82 -9.09
N LYS A 155 -15.56 -15.19 -7.93
CA LYS A 155 -16.59 -14.57 -7.09
C LYS A 155 -16.32 -13.08 -6.90
N GLY A 156 -17.37 -12.28 -7.00
CA GLY A 156 -17.34 -10.86 -6.63
C GLY A 156 -17.58 -10.70 -5.14
N VAL A 157 -16.65 -10.05 -4.46
CA VAL A 157 -16.67 -9.82 -3.02
C VAL A 157 -16.42 -8.36 -2.73
N TYR A 158 -17.28 -7.77 -1.94
CA TYR A 158 -17.02 -6.50 -1.30
C TYR A 158 -16.13 -6.73 -0.08
N VAL A 159 -14.95 -6.14 -0.06
CA VAL A 159 -13.98 -6.25 1.02
C VAL A 159 -14.05 -5.00 1.90
N PRO A 160 -14.06 -5.15 3.24
CA PRO A 160 -14.15 -4.04 4.17
C PRO A 160 -12.84 -3.24 4.21
N PHE A 161 -12.95 -1.92 4.20
CA PHE A 161 -11.84 -1.00 4.37
C PHE A 161 -12.17 0.09 5.37
N TRP A 162 -11.22 0.38 6.24
CA TRP A 162 -11.19 1.60 7.02
C TRP A 162 -10.52 2.70 6.22
N LEU A 163 -11.16 3.86 6.16
CA LEU A 163 -10.71 5.02 5.40
C LEU A 163 -10.34 6.13 6.37
N PHE A 164 -9.08 6.51 6.39
CA PHE A 164 -8.56 7.51 7.30
C PHE A 164 -8.33 8.84 6.57
N GLY A 165 -8.86 9.93 7.15
CA GLY A 165 -8.66 11.28 6.64
C GLY A 165 -8.13 12.21 7.73
N ALA A 166 -7.14 13.03 7.42
CA ALA A 166 -6.54 13.97 8.36
C ALA A 166 -5.81 15.11 7.66
N HIS A 167 -5.62 16.23 8.36
CA HIS A 167 -4.60 17.20 8.03
C HIS A 167 -3.32 16.86 8.81
N ALA A 168 -2.20 16.79 8.13
CA ALA A 168 -0.90 16.52 8.69
C ALA A 168 -0.01 17.76 8.61
N ASP A 169 0.44 18.27 9.77
CA ASP A 169 1.55 19.22 9.87
C ASP A 169 2.81 18.40 10.16
N ALA A 170 3.79 18.47 9.27
CA ALA A 170 4.95 17.61 9.35
C ALA A 170 6.26 18.36 9.08
N SER A 171 7.32 17.89 9.73
CA SER A 171 8.68 18.37 9.50
C SER A 171 9.66 17.21 9.48
N PHE A 172 10.61 17.24 8.54
CA PHE A 172 11.62 16.20 8.37
C PHE A 172 12.99 16.80 8.17
N ARG A 173 14.00 16.11 8.70
CA ARG A 173 15.41 16.43 8.51
C ARG A 173 16.11 15.33 7.74
N TYR A 174 16.90 15.75 6.75
CA TYR A 174 17.67 14.85 5.90
C TYR A 174 19.15 15.22 5.95
N ASN A 175 20.02 14.22 5.85
CA ASN A 175 21.42 14.38 5.53
C ASN A 175 21.66 14.06 4.07
N GLY A 176 22.16 15.04 3.33
CA GLY A 176 22.50 14.90 1.92
C GLY A 176 24.00 14.96 1.67
N THR A 177 24.49 14.25 0.65
CA THR A 177 25.91 14.34 0.24
C THR A 177 26.05 14.76 -1.21
N LYS A 178 27.13 15.53 -1.47
CA LYS A 178 27.61 15.81 -2.84
C LYS A 178 29.07 15.40 -2.95
N LYS A 179 29.41 14.64 -3.97
CA LYS A 179 30.78 14.23 -4.25
C LYS A 179 31.28 14.93 -5.49
N ALA A 180 32.47 15.53 -5.39
CA ALA A 180 33.23 16.02 -6.51
C ALA A 180 34.50 15.16 -6.65
N VAL A 181 34.74 14.66 -7.85
CA VAL A 181 35.93 13.85 -8.17
C VAL A 181 36.71 14.56 -9.25
N TRP A 182 38.03 14.70 -9.06
CA TRP A 182 38.95 15.24 -10.09
C TRP A 182 40.27 14.48 -10.02
N ASP A 183 40.99 14.52 -11.11
CA ASP A 183 42.25 13.83 -11.30
C ASP A 183 43.34 14.89 -11.66
N ASP A 184 44.52 14.76 -11.09
CA ASP A 184 45.70 15.59 -11.43
C ASP A 184 46.75 14.82 -12.23
N GLY A 185 46.42 13.62 -12.73
CA GLY A 185 47.31 12.75 -13.49
C GLY A 185 48.13 11.78 -12.63
N ASN A 186 48.28 12.06 -11.32
CA ASN A 186 48.95 11.17 -10.35
C ASN A 186 47.98 10.60 -9.32
N TYR A 187 46.96 11.35 -8.96
CA TYR A 187 46.01 11.00 -7.91
C TYR A 187 44.56 11.36 -8.31
N ILE A 188 43.62 10.51 -7.89
CA ILE A 188 42.21 10.80 -7.97
C ILE A 188 41.77 11.36 -6.62
N TYR A 189 41.25 12.60 -6.63
CA TYR A 189 40.74 13.27 -5.47
C TYR A 189 39.24 13.14 -5.40
N THR A 190 38.73 12.83 -4.23
CA THR A 190 37.27 12.82 -3.95
C THR A 190 36.97 13.75 -2.77
N ARG A 191 36.17 14.79 -3.03
CA ARG A 191 35.63 15.65 -1.98
C ARG A 191 34.17 15.31 -1.75
N THR A 192 33.81 14.90 -0.52
CA THR A 192 32.43 14.70 -0.10
C THR A 192 32.02 15.89 0.76
N SER A 193 30.96 16.58 0.35
CA SER A 193 30.34 17.66 1.11
C SER A 193 29.03 17.14 1.73
N TYR A 194 28.83 17.42 3.01
CA TYR A 194 27.64 17.01 3.77
C TYR A 194 26.72 18.20 3.97
N TYR A 195 25.43 17.95 3.88
CA TYR A 195 24.40 18.97 4.00
C TYR A 195 23.29 18.47 4.93
N SER A 196 22.85 19.32 5.86
CA SER A 196 21.63 19.13 6.60
C SER A 196 20.51 19.88 5.88
N ILE A 197 19.41 19.17 5.60
CA ILE A 197 18.28 19.69 4.83
C ILE A 197 17.03 19.54 5.67
N PHE A 198 16.29 20.61 5.81
CA PHE A 198 15.04 20.66 6.56
C PHE A 198 13.87 20.89 5.60
N ARG A 199 12.76 20.18 5.86
CA ARG A 199 11.49 20.36 5.17
C ARG A 199 10.38 20.42 6.20
N LYS A 200 9.50 21.40 6.05
CA LYS A 200 8.28 21.56 6.83
C LYS A 200 7.14 21.90 5.89
N GLY A 201 5.94 21.39 6.18
CA GLY A 201 4.76 21.68 5.39
C GLY A 201 3.54 20.94 5.91
N GLU A 202 2.42 21.25 5.28
CA GLU A 202 1.12 20.69 5.57
C GLU A 202 0.67 19.83 4.39
N LEU A 203 0.09 18.66 4.68
CA LEU A 203 -0.52 17.78 3.70
C LEU A 203 -1.93 17.41 4.17
N ARG A 204 -2.84 17.24 3.22
CA ARG A 204 -4.18 16.74 3.48
C ARG A 204 -4.28 15.31 2.95
N PHE A 205 -4.77 14.43 3.80
CA PHE A 205 -5.07 13.06 3.45
C PHE A 205 -6.58 12.86 3.47
N GLU A 206 -7.09 12.25 2.41
CA GLU A 206 -8.50 11.89 2.29
C GLU A 206 -8.58 10.41 1.92
N HIS A 207 -9.38 9.66 2.69
CA HIS A 207 -9.69 8.26 2.41
C HIS A 207 -8.46 7.34 2.24
N VAL A 208 -7.46 7.48 3.11
CA VAL A 208 -6.33 6.54 3.15
C VAL A 208 -6.85 5.15 3.51
N PRO A 209 -6.86 4.19 2.57
CA PRO A 209 -7.50 2.91 2.78
C PRO A 209 -6.62 2.00 3.64
N VAL A 210 -7.23 1.25 4.54
CA VAL A 210 -6.61 0.14 5.27
C VAL A 210 -7.60 -1.01 5.28
N ASP A 211 -7.17 -2.16 4.79
CA ASP A 211 -7.95 -3.38 4.77
C ASP A 211 -8.41 -3.77 6.18
N GLY A 212 -9.69 -4.08 6.33
CA GLY A 212 -10.35 -4.45 7.57
C GLY A 212 -10.57 -5.95 7.74
N SER A 213 -9.95 -6.81 6.93
CA SER A 213 -10.18 -8.26 6.94
C SER A 213 -8.91 -9.08 7.03
N THR A 214 -8.85 -10.01 7.99
CA THR A 214 -7.76 -11.01 8.05
C THR A 214 -7.89 -12.13 7.01
N LYS A 215 -9.00 -12.18 6.25
CA LYS A 215 -9.27 -13.24 5.26
C LYS A 215 -8.49 -13.05 3.97
N MET A 216 -8.07 -11.81 3.72
CA MET A 216 -7.22 -11.47 2.59
C MET A 216 -5.83 -11.08 3.10
N ALA A 217 -4.79 -11.50 2.38
CA ALA A 217 -3.45 -11.06 2.72
C ALA A 217 -3.29 -9.58 2.41
N ASP A 218 -2.76 -8.80 3.35
CA ASP A 218 -2.56 -7.35 3.24
C ASP A 218 -1.80 -6.96 1.98
N ASP A 219 -0.71 -7.68 1.66
CA ASP A 219 0.13 -7.46 0.49
C ASP A 219 -0.64 -7.69 -0.83
N LEU A 220 -1.58 -8.65 -0.84
CA LEU A 220 -2.44 -8.90 -1.98
C LEU A 220 -3.41 -7.73 -2.18
N MET A 221 -4.04 -7.23 -1.10
CA MET A 221 -4.98 -6.11 -1.15
C MET A 221 -4.28 -4.81 -1.54
N GLU A 222 -3.12 -4.52 -0.96
CA GLU A 222 -2.30 -3.37 -1.34
C GLU A 222 -1.83 -3.44 -2.81
N SER A 223 -1.56 -4.63 -3.31
CA SER A 223 -1.10 -4.83 -4.69
C SER A 223 -2.19 -4.55 -5.75
N ILE A 224 -3.47 -4.64 -5.42
CA ILE A 224 -4.57 -4.29 -6.34
C ILE A 224 -4.97 -2.82 -6.29
N GLU A 225 -4.44 -2.04 -5.36
CA GLU A 225 -4.66 -0.59 -5.32
C GLU A 225 -4.01 0.11 -6.56
N PRO A 226 -4.41 1.32 -6.93
CA PRO A 226 -5.38 2.16 -6.24
C PRO A 226 -6.83 1.85 -6.63
N PHE A 227 -7.75 2.17 -5.71
CA PHE A 227 -9.17 2.34 -5.99
C PHE A 227 -9.47 3.83 -6.14
N ASP A 228 -10.35 4.18 -7.06
CA ASP A 228 -10.79 5.56 -7.26
C ASP A 228 -12.01 5.84 -6.37
N PHE A 229 -11.78 6.50 -5.24
CA PHE A 229 -12.83 6.86 -4.30
C PHE A 229 -13.84 7.87 -4.86
N SER A 230 -13.52 8.59 -5.93
CA SER A 230 -14.47 9.51 -6.56
C SER A 230 -15.70 8.80 -7.15
N GLU A 231 -15.62 7.48 -7.35
CA GLU A 231 -16.74 6.62 -7.77
C GLU A 231 -17.51 6.00 -6.59
N ALA A 232 -17.10 6.29 -5.35
CA ALA A 232 -17.79 5.81 -4.15
C ALA A 232 -19.15 6.51 -4.01
N VAL A 233 -20.12 5.77 -3.51
CA VAL A 233 -21.48 6.24 -3.20
C VAL A 233 -21.85 5.86 -1.79
N ASP A 234 -22.88 6.51 -1.23
CA ASP A 234 -23.45 6.11 0.06
C ASP A 234 -23.90 4.65 -0.01
N PHE A 235 -23.56 3.89 1.03
CA PHE A 235 -23.90 2.47 1.06
C PHE A 235 -25.42 2.25 1.07
N ARG A 236 -25.85 1.31 0.23
CA ARG A 236 -27.21 0.74 0.22
C ARG A 236 -27.14 -0.76 0.00
N THR A 237 -27.98 -1.51 0.67
CA THR A 237 -28.05 -2.99 0.56
C THR A 237 -28.25 -3.49 -0.87
N ALA A 238 -28.89 -2.68 -1.73
CA ALA A 238 -29.09 -3.00 -3.15
C ALA A 238 -27.76 -3.27 -3.91
N TYR A 239 -26.64 -2.68 -3.48
CA TYR A 239 -25.33 -2.93 -4.11
C TYR A 239 -24.78 -4.32 -3.82
N LEU A 240 -25.29 -5.01 -2.81
CA LEU A 240 -24.90 -6.39 -2.50
C LEU A 240 -25.55 -7.43 -3.40
N SER A 241 -26.54 -7.04 -4.23
CA SER A 241 -27.27 -7.97 -5.08
C SER A 241 -26.37 -8.67 -6.09
N GLY A 242 -26.27 -10.00 -6.01
CA GLY A 242 -25.39 -10.83 -6.85
C GLY A 242 -23.92 -10.89 -6.40
N TYR A 243 -23.56 -10.26 -5.28
CA TYR A 243 -22.22 -10.23 -4.74
C TYR A 243 -22.19 -10.70 -3.28
N PHE A 244 -20.99 -11.08 -2.82
CA PHE A 244 -20.72 -11.33 -1.43
C PHE A 244 -20.14 -10.07 -0.78
N ALA A 245 -20.42 -9.84 0.49
CA ALA A 245 -19.74 -8.83 1.27
C ALA A 245 -19.07 -9.48 2.47
N ASP A 246 -17.78 -9.24 2.62
CA ASP A 246 -17.04 -9.63 3.82
C ASP A 246 -17.30 -8.64 4.93
N ARG A 247 -17.27 -9.13 6.16
CA ARG A 247 -17.38 -8.30 7.36
C ARG A 247 -15.99 -8.02 7.90
N PHE A 248 -15.78 -6.81 8.41
CA PHE A 248 -14.50 -6.52 9.06
C PHE A 248 -14.31 -7.40 10.31
N ASP A 249 -13.14 -7.96 10.48
CA ASP A 249 -12.67 -8.67 11.66
C ASP A 249 -11.43 -8.01 12.28
N ILE A 250 -10.94 -6.94 11.64
CA ILE A 250 -9.94 -6.01 12.17
C ILE A 250 -10.65 -4.71 12.50
N SER A 251 -10.58 -4.29 13.77
CA SER A 251 -11.20 -3.04 14.21
C SER A 251 -10.51 -1.81 13.62
N GLN A 252 -11.18 -0.65 13.70
CA GLN A 252 -10.55 0.63 13.37
C GLN A 252 -9.27 0.85 14.18
N ASP A 253 -9.34 0.60 15.51
CA ASP A 253 -8.20 0.81 16.41
C ASP A 253 -7.00 -0.05 16.05
N ASP A 254 -7.22 -1.30 15.66
CA ASP A 254 -6.18 -2.21 15.19
C ASP A 254 -5.57 -1.75 13.85
N SER A 255 -6.32 -1.03 13.04
CA SER A 255 -5.92 -0.51 11.74
C SER A 255 -5.10 0.79 11.82
N ILE A 256 -5.16 1.53 12.95
CA ILE A 256 -4.50 2.84 13.15
C ILE A 256 -3.02 2.78 12.85
N ASN A 257 -2.31 1.77 13.31
CA ASN A 257 -0.87 1.66 13.10
C ASN A 257 -0.49 1.58 11.62
N ARG A 258 -1.29 0.87 10.82
CA ARG A 258 -1.09 0.77 9.37
C ARG A 258 -1.44 2.10 8.68
N ALA A 259 -2.53 2.76 9.09
CA ALA A 259 -2.89 4.08 8.58
C ALA A 259 -1.77 5.09 8.84
N ASN A 260 -1.27 5.15 10.07
CA ASN A 260 -0.18 6.05 10.46
C ASN A 260 1.10 5.76 9.66
N ALA A 261 1.46 4.51 9.46
CA ALA A 261 2.62 4.13 8.67
C ALA A 261 2.47 4.59 7.19
N ARG A 262 1.30 4.40 6.57
CA ARG A 262 1.00 4.84 5.20
C ARG A 262 1.06 6.37 5.08
N ILE A 263 0.45 7.09 6.02
CA ILE A 263 0.46 8.56 6.05
C ILE A 263 1.90 9.07 6.21
N ARG A 264 2.65 8.55 7.19
CA ARG A 264 4.03 8.95 7.43
C ARG A 264 4.93 8.68 6.22
N GLN A 265 4.79 7.51 5.60
CA GLN A 265 5.54 7.16 4.38
C GLN A 265 5.22 8.13 3.24
N SER A 266 3.94 8.45 3.01
CA SER A 266 3.51 9.36 1.96
C SER A 266 4.05 10.79 2.18
N ILE A 267 4.11 11.26 3.43
CA ILE A 267 4.70 12.55 3.79
C ILE A 267 6.20 12.54 3.51
N SER A 268 6.91 11.50 4.01
CA SER A 268 8.35 11.33 3.80
C SER A 268 8.70 11.31 2.32
N ASP A 269 7.97 10.55 1.50
CA ASP A 269 8.18 10.47 0.05
C ASP A 269 7.91 11.81 -0.64
N THR A 270 6.87 12.54 -0.24
CA THR A 270 6.54 13.85 -0.76
C THR A 270 7.65 14.86 -0.46
N PHE A 271 8.10 14.93 0.80
CA PHE A 271 9.16 15.85 1.18
C PHE A 271 10.51 15.48 0.54
N ARG A 272 10.84 14.18 0.51
CA ARG A 272 12.02 13.67 -0.17
C ARG A 272 12.03 14.04 -1.65
N GLY A 273 10.87 13.97 -2.31
CA GLY A 273 10.68 14.37 -3.70
C GLY A 273 10.97 15.86 -3.96
N THR A 274 10.92 16.73 -2.93
CA THR A 274 11.27 18.16 -3.06
C THR A 274 12.77 18.44 -2.92
N VAL A 275 13.58 17.43 -2.54
CA VAL A 275 15.01 17.60 -2.29
C VAL A 275 15.79 17.10 -3.48
N HIS A 276 16.45 18.01 -4.20
CA HIS A 276 17.19 17.69 -5.42
C HIS A 276 18.67 18.06 -5.33
N GLY A 277 19.48 17.45 -6.18
CA GLY A 277 20.88 17.82 -6.38
C GLY A 277 21.86 17.20 -5.37
N TYR A 278 21.44 16.18 -4.63
CA TYR A 278 22.29 15.37 -3.75
C TYR A 278 22.48 13.97 -4.33
N GLN A 279 23.63 13.34 -4.06
CA GLN A 279 23.91 11.97 -4.51
C GLN A 279 23.35 10.93 -3.55
N THR A 280 23.39 11.23 -2.25
CA THR A 280 22.68 10.45 -1.24
C THR A 280 21.79 11.38 -0.42
N LEU A 281 20.68 10.86 0.04
CA LEU A 281 19.74 11.56 0.90
C LEU A 281 19.21 10.55 1.93
N GLU A 282 19.50 10.79 3.20
CA GLU A 282 19.11 9.93 4.31
C GLU A 282 18.25 10.73 5.28
N GLU A 283 17.05 10.21 5.60
CA GLU A 283 16.19 10.77 6.64
C GLU A 283 16.82 10.55 8.01
N GLN A 284 16.88 11.57 8.83
CA GLN A 284 17.45 11.53 10.16
C GLN A 284 16.36 11.47 11.22
N ASP A 285 15.45 12.39 11.16
CA ASP A 285 14.28 12.48 12.02
C ASP A 285 13.11 13.15 11.31
N GLY A 286 11.94 13.00 11.86
CA GLY A 286 10.72 13.64 11.37
C GLY A 286 9.64 13.59 12.43
N ASN A 287 8.85 14.66 12.49
CA ASN A 287 7.68 14.79 13.35
C ASN A 287 6.44 14.94 12.48
N VAL A 288 5.35 14.28 12.88
CA VAL A 288 4.04 14.36 12.23
C VAL A 288 2.97 14.58 13.27
N ARG A 289 2.15 15.62 13.07
CA ARG A 289 0.97 15.91 13.89
C ARG A 289 -0.27 15.88 13.02
N LEU A 290 -1.26 15.08 13.42
CA LEU A 290 -2.54 14.99 12.72
C LEU A 290 -3.58 15.87 13.41
N THR A 291 -4.38 16.58 12.60
CA THR A 291 -5.56 17.35 13.00
C THR A 291 -6.71 17.05 12.06
N ASP A 292 -7.94 17.47 12.41
CA ASP A 292 -9.16 17.23 11.64
C ASP A 292 -9.33 15.75 11.21
N ARG A 293 -9.09 14.88 12.20
CA ARG A 293 -9.04 13.44 12.02
C ARG A 293 -10.44 12.87 11.86
N ASN A 294 -10.62 12.05 10.86
CA ASN A 294 -11.86 11.30 10.66
C ASN A 294 -11.52 9.91 10.13
N ALA A 295 -12.41 8.97 10.38
CA ALA A 295 -12.36 7.67 9.76
C ALA A 295 -13.77 7.25 9.34
N SER A 296 -13.88 6.46 8.29
CA SER A 296 -15.14 5.91 7.80
C SER A 296 -14.95 4.46 7.37
N TYR A 297 -16.05 3.73 7.25
CA TYR A 297 -16.09 2.35 6.85
C TYR A 297 -16.61 2.24 5.42
N ALA A 298 -15.90 1.54 4.54
CA ALA A 298 -16.29 1.37 3.15
C ALA A 298 -16.14 -0.08 2.66
N LEU A 299 -16.89 -0.40 1.62
CA LEU A 299 -16.82 -1.67 0.92
C LEU A 299 -16.22 -1.48 -0.47
N TYR A 300 -15.14 -2.22 -0.76
CA TYR A 300 -14.41 -2.14 -2.02
C TYR A 300 -14.62 -3.38 -2.88
N PRO A 301 -14.84 -3.23 -4.21
CA PRO A 301 -15.24 -4.33 -5.09
C PRO A 301 -14.02 -5.11 -5.57
N VAL A 302 -13.96 -6.39 -5.23
CA VAL A 302 -12.85 -7.29 -5.59
C VAL A 302 -13.38 -8.56 -6.21
N TRP A 303 -12.83 -8.98 -7.34
CA TRP A 303 -13.02 -10.32 -7.89
C TRP A 303 -11.98 -11.27 -7.31
N LEU A 304 -12.43 -12.39 -6.74
CA LEU A 304 -11.59 -13.39 -6.10
C LEU A 304 -11.70 -14.74 -6.82
N LEU A 305 -10.56 -15.43 -6.96
CA LEU A 305 -10.49 -16.82 -7.38
C LEU A 305 -9.46 -17.54 -6.52
N ASN A 306 -9.89 -18.63 -5.89
CA ASN A 306 -9.02 -19.48 -5.09
C ASN A 306 -8.77 -20.81 -5.82
N THR A 307 -7.52 -21.18 -5.98
CA THR A 307 -7.08 -22.42 -6.63
C THR A 307 -6.26 -23.24 -5.65
N THR A 308 -6.68 -24.44 -5.33
CA THR A 308 -5.90 -25.36 -4.51
C THR A 308 -5.03 -26.25 -5.39
N TRP A 309 -3.73 -26.29 -5.11
CA TRP A 309 -2.78 -27.16 -5.80
C TRP A 309 -1.69 -27.64 -4.83
N HIS A 310 -1.50 -28.97 -4.73
CA HIS A 310 -0.59 -29.62 -3.76
C HIS A 310 -0.81 -29.13 -2.31
N ASP A 311 -2.06 -29.13 -1.86
CA ASP A 311 -2.50 -28.69 -0.52
C ASP A 311 -2.14 -27.23 -0.17
N LYS A 312 -1.82 -26.42 -1.19
CA LYS A 312 -1.61 -24.97 -1.07
C LYS A 312 -2.70 -24.23 -1.80
N ASN A 313 -3.22 -23.20 -1.15
CA ASN A 313 -4.17 -22.26 -1.76
C ASN A 313 -3.42 -21.13 -2.45
N PHE A 314 -3.84 -20.84 -3.67
CA PHE A 314 -3.38 -19.72 -4.49
C PHE A 314 -4.56 -18.80 -4.72
N THR A 315 -4.51 -17.62 -4.15
CA THR A 315 -5.56 -16.61 -4.26
C THR A 315 -5.20 -15.59 -5.31
N PHE A 316 -6.15 -15.33 -6.20
CA PHE A 316 -6.08 -14.24 -7.19
C PHE A 316 -7.11 -13.20 -6.81
N ALA A 317 -6.69 -11.95 -6.76
CA ALA A 317 -7.55 -10.82 -6.54
C ALA A 317 -7.47 -9.84 -7.72
N MET A 318 -8.62 -9.31 -8.12
CA MET A 318 -8.69 -8.27 -9.13
C MET A 318 -9.52 -7.09 -8.61
N ASN A 319 -8.97 -5.90 -8.72
CA ASN A 319 -9.70 -4.66 -8.53
C ASN A 319 -10.81 -4.54 -9.59
N ALA A 320 -12.06 -4.53 -9.16
CA ALA A 320 -13.21 -4.54 -10.06
C ALA A 320 -13.51 -3.18 -10.72
N GLN A 321 -12.79 -2.12 -10.36
CA GLN A 321 -12.80 -0.84 -11.06
C GLN A 321 -11.78 -0.79 -12.20
N THR A 322 -10.54 -1.16 -11.90
CA THR A 322 -9.39 -0.92 -12.79
C THR A 322 -9.00 -2.14 -13.62
N GLY A 323 -9.43 -3.34 -13.21
CA GLY A 323 -9.03 -4.60 -13.83
C GLY A 323 -7.61 -5.06 -13.45
N ARG A 324 -6.95 -4.37 -12.49
CA ARG A 324 -5.64 -4.78 -11.98
C ARG A 324 -5.77 -6.10 -11.23
N LEU A 325 -5.15 -7.13 -11.77
CA LEU A 325 -5.17 -8.48 -11.25
C LEU A 325 -3.80 -8.86 -10.71
N VAL A 326 -3.77 -9.44 -9.52
CA VAL A 326 -2.58 -10.00 -8.88
C VAL A 326 -2.87 -11.39 -8.35
N GLY A 327 -1.82 -12.17 -8.13
CA GLY A 327 -1.91 -13.51 -7.56
C GLY A 327 -0.66 -14.30 -7.87
N ASP A 328 -0.26 -15.13 -6.92
CA ASP A 328 0.91 -15.97 -7.05
C ASP A 328 0.60 -17.21 -7.89
N LEU A 329 1.56 -17.62 -8.71
CA LEU A 329 1.45 -18.76 -9.60
C LEU A 329 2.49 -19.81 -9.25
N PRO A 330 2.08 -21.08 -9.03
CA PRO A 330 3.02 -22.14 -8.78
C PRO A 330 3.71 -22.60 -10.08
N THR A 331 4.89 -23.16 -9.91
CA THR A 331 5.61 -23.82 -10.99
C THR A 331 5.42 -25.34 -10.88
N ASP A 332 4.96 -25.99 -11.95
CA ASP A 332 4.89 -27.44 -12.05
C ASP A 332 6.30 -28.01 -12.24
N ASN A 333 6.82 -28.69 -11.21
CA ASN A 333 8.17 -29.25 -11.22
C ASN A 333 8.39 -30.25 -12.36
N LYS A 334 7.36 -31.03 -12.75
CA LYS A 334 7.48 -31.99 -13.88
C LYS A 334 7.65 -31.25 -15.20
N LYS A 335 6.83 -30.19 -15.41
CA LYS A 335 6.95 -29.35 -16.61
C LYS A 335 8.29 -28.59 -16.62
N MET A 336 8.75 -28.12 -15.47
CA MET A 336 10.04 -27.42 -15.34
C MET A 336 11.20 -28.35 -15.73
N ILE A 337 11.24 -29.57 -15.21
CA ILE A 337 12.28 -30.56 -15.56
C ILE A 337 12.22 -30.87 -17.06
N LEU A 338 11.04 -31.16 -17.64
CA LEU A 338 10.88 -31.40 -19.05
C LEU A 338 11.35 -30.23 -19.92
N PHE A 339 11.03 -29.01 -19.52
CA PHE A 339 11.48 -27.80 -20.20
C PHE A 339 12.99 -27.63 -20.15
N MET A 340 13.62 -27.88 -18.99
CA MET A 340 15.08 -27.80 -18.81
C MET A 340 15.81 -28.84 -19.66
N VAL A 341 15.27 -30.11 -19.70
CA VAL A 341 15.81 -31.17 -20.55
C VAL A 341 15.70 -30.79 -22.03
N GLY A 342 14.54 -30.30 -22.45
CA GLY A 342 14.32 -29.84 -23.83
C GLY A 342 15.29 -28.74 -24.23
N LEU A 343 15.46 -27.73 -23.35
CA LEU A 343 16.39 -26.64 -23.58
C LEU A 343 17.85 -27.12 -23.67
N SER A 344 18.24 -28.06 -22.80
CA SER A 344 19.59 -28.67 -22.81
C SER A 344 19.86 -29.42 -24.10
N LEU A 345 18.87 -30.16 -24.64
CA LEU A 345 18.99 -30.84 -25.91
C LEU A 345 19.15 -29.88 -27.09
N ILE A 346 18.39 -28.75 -27.08
CA ILE A 346 18.52 -27.71 -28.10
C ILE A 346 19.92 -27.08 -28.05
N PHE A 347 20.43 -26.71 -26.89
CA PHE A 347 21.79 -26.19 -26.74
C PHE A 347 22.84 -27.17 -27.22
N MET A 348 22.70 -28.44 -26.89
CA MET A 348 23.60 -29.52 -27.33
C MET A 348 23.61 -29.64 -28.87
N ALA A 349 22.43 -29.58 -29.49
CA ALA A 349 22.30 -29.62 -30.95
C ALA A 349 22.95 -28.39 -31.62
N ILE A 350 22.78 -27.18 -31.04
CA ILE A 350 23.41 -25.96 -31.56
C ILE A 350 24.92 -26.03 -31.46
N ILE A 351 25.46 -26.52 -30.32
CA ILE A 351 26.90 -26.67 -30.12
C ILE A 351 27.47 -27.70 -31.11
N PHE A 352 26.77 -28.84 -31.27
CA PHE A 352 27.17 -29.85 -32.23
C PHE A 352 27.20 -29.32 -33.67
N LEU A 353 26.16 -28.58 -34.08
CA LEU A 353 26.07 -27.96 -35.40
C LEU A 353 27.20 -26.95 -35.63
N PHE A 354 27.50 -26.14 -34.61
CA PHE A 354 28.58 -25.16 -34.65
C PHE A 354 29.95 -25.82 -34.90
N PHE A 355 30.25 -26.92 -34.21
CA PHE A 355 31.51 -27.64 -34.41
C PHE A 355 31.51 -28.38 -35.75
N TYR A 356 30.39 -28.94 -36.18
CA TYR A 356 30.25 -29.64 -37.46
C TYR A 356 30.48 -28.70 -38.66
N LEU A 357 29.98 -27.45 -38.59
CA LEU A 357 30.16 -26.46 -39.64
C LEU A 357 31.56 -25.81 -39.65
N ARG A 358 32.35 -26.02 -38.59
CA ARG A 358 33.75 -25.54 -38.49
C ARG A 358 34.81 -26.61 -38.82
N ALA A 359 34.41 -27.86 -38.83
CA ALA A 359 35.27 -28.98 -39.26
C ALA A 359 35.19 -29.19 -40.79
#